data_6e234b89d017682b25422a77fec5c761
#
_entry.id   6e234b89d017682b25422a77fec5c761
#
_cell.length_a   1.000
_cell.length_b   1.000
_cell.length_c   1.000
_cell.angle_alpha   90.00
_cell.angle_beta   90.00
_cell.angle_gamma   90.00
#
_symmetry.space_group_name_H-M   'P 1'
#
loop_
_entity.id
_entity.type
_entity.pdbx_description
1 polymer ?
#
loop_
_entity_poly.entity_id
_entity_poly.type
_entity_poly.pdbx_seq_one_letter_code
_entity_poly.pdbx_strand_id
1 'polypeptide(L)'
;TLSDQEYEAFHQAWIKAVKLLPKYSVLHKQDWFLKSRYKSDFTKPASPAGGVDTSFLSRSSERFFNERPFLAHTCFIMLTKKPDGRKTATSLFSSLLRKSIVPEETLKPQLLQDFLDSAGQFKRILEDSGFVKLTRLREKELQSQTRKMGLIEQYCYLSENNDSFLMSDMTFDDGLHVGDKHCQLYTLGDSVDLPALCGSRINYDKYSTDKTKFSIGFASTLGQLLSCNHIYNQYLFIEDAQKTIQKLESKRLRLQSLSAYSRENMIARDATNDFLNE
;
A
#
# COMPACT_ATOMS: atom_id res chain seq x y z
N THR A 1 17.90 -10.98 2.45
CA THR A 1 16.83 -11.17 3.48
C THR A 1 17.20 -10.36 4.70
N LEU A 2 16.25 -9.56 5.20
CA LEU A 2 16.44 -8.78 6.41
C LEU A 2 16.43 -9.69 7.65
N SER A 3 17.24 -9.37 8.65
CA SER A 3 17.19 -9.97 9.97
C SER A 3 15.97 -9.48 10.75
N ASP A 4 15.64 -10.12 11.88
CA ASP A 4 14.52 -9.72 12.74
C ASP A 4 14.69 -8.29 13.28
N GLN A 5 15.92 -7.93 13.64
CA GLN A 5 16.25 -6.58 14.12
C GLN A 5 16.09 -5.52 13.01
N GLU A 6 16.47 -5.84 11.78
CA GLU A 6 16.27 -4.94 10.63
C GLU A 6 14.81 -4.75 10.30
N TYR A 7 13.98 -5.81 10.38
CA TYR A 7 12.52 -5.69 10.24
C TYR A 7 11.93 -4.79 11.31
N GLU A 8 12.34 -4.95 12.56
CA GLU A 8 11.88 -4.11 13.67
C GLU A 8 12.31 -2.65 13.46
N ALA A 9 13.56 -2.41 13.09
CA ALA A 9 14.06 -1.07 12.81
C ALA A 9 13.28 -0.39 11.67
N PHE A 10 12.96 -1.13 10.60
CA PHE A 10 12.14 -0.61 9.52
C PHE A 10 10.70 -0.33 9.96
N HIS A 11 10.12 -1.23 10.77
CA HIS A 11 8.78 -1.05 11.32
C HIS A 11 8.69 0.22 12.18
N GLN A 12 9.66 0.45 13.05
CA GLN A 12 9.74 1.67 13.85
C GLN A 12 9.91 2.94 13.00
N ALA A 13 10.73 2.88 11.94
CA ALA A 13 10.88 3.98 11.00
C ALA A 13 9.55 4.29 10.28
N TRP A 14 8.81 3.25 9.89
CA TRP A 14 7.49 3.39 9.27
C TRP A 14 6.49 4.05 10.21
N ILE A 15 6.36 3.57 11.44
CA ILE A 15 5.49 4.17 12.45
C ILE A 15 5.85 5.64 12.68
N LYS A 16 7.15 5.94 12.84
CA LYS A 16 7.63 7.30 13.03
C LYS A 16 7.28 8.21 11.85
N ALA A 17 7.45 7.71 10.63
CA ALA A 17 7.12 8.46 9.42
C ALA A 17 5.62 8.75 9.31
N VAL A 18 4.77 7.75 9.61
CA VAL A 18 3.31 7.89 9.58
C VAL A 18 2.82 8.88 10.65
N LYS A 19 3.40 8.84 11.86
CA LYS A 19 3.04 9.77 12.97
C LYS A 19 3.32 11.24 12.65
N LEU A 20 4.19 11.53 11.70
CA LEU A 20 4.49 12.91 11.28
C LEU A 20 3.50 13.46 10.26
N LEU A 21 2.65 12.64 9.69
CA LEU A 21 1.66 13.11 8.73
C LEU A 21 0.61 13.97 9.44
N PRO A 22 0.24 15.12 8.84
CA PRO A 22 -0.74 16.01 9.44
C PRO A 22 -2.12 15.36 9.50
N LYS A 23 -2.91 15.75 10.49
CA LYS A 23 -4.31 15.32 10.61
C LYS A 23 -5.08 15.52 9.31
N TYR A 24 -6.04 14.63 9.05
CA TYR A 24 -6.83 14.56 7.81
C TYR A 24 -6.00 14.23 6.57
N SER A 25 -4.81 13.70 6.74
CA SER A 25 -4.07 13.07 5.65
C SER A 25 -4.57 11.64 5.43
N VAL A 26 -4.40 11.18 4.21
CA VAL A 26 -4.59 9.79 3.82
C VAL A 26 -3.28 9.31 3.21
N LEU A 27 -2.70 8.28 3.80
CA LEU A 27 -1.62 7.53 3.20
C LEU A 27 -2.23 6.32 2.50
N HIS A 28 -2.05 6.24 1.20
CA HIS A 28 -2.44 5.10 0.40
C HIS A 28 -1.18 4.40 -0.09
N LYS A 29 -0.93 3.21 0.43
CA LYS A 29 0.12 2.30 -0.03
C LYS A 29 -0.50 1.29 -0.97
N GLN A 30 0.09 1.15 -2.15
CA GLN A 30 -0.38 0.26 -3.18
C GLN A 30 0.76 -0.64 -3.63
N ASP A 31 0.61 -1.92 -3.46
CA ASP A 31 1.57 -2.94 -3.84
C ASP A 31 1.04 -3.71 -5.05
N TRP A 32 1.79 -3.65 -6.14
CA TRP A 32 1.48 -4.34 -7.39
C TRP A 32 2.32 -5.60 -7.48
N PHE A 33 1.66 -6.70 -7.71
CA PHE A 33 2.27 -8.01 -7.96
C PHE A 33 1.84 -8.48 -9.33
N LEU A 34 2.72 -8.32 -10.31
CA LEU A 34 2.45 -8.66 -11.70
C LEU A 34 3.36 -9.79 -12.16
N LYS A 35 2.79 -10.77 -12.87
CA LYS A 35 3.57 -11.86 -13.46
C LYS A 35 4.54 -11.29 -14.47
N SER A 36 5.80 -11.56 -14.27
CA SER A 36 6.90 -11.18 -15.14
C SER A 36 7.75 -12.41 -15.47
N ARG A 37 8.54 -12.31 -16.52
CA ARG A 37 9.52 -13.33 -16.91
C ARG A 37 10.90 -12.70 -16.91
N TYR A 38 11.87 -13.47 -16.47
CA TYR A 38 13.26 -13.05 -16.55
C TYR A 38 13.64 -12.92 -18.04
N LYS A 39 14.08 -11.74 -18.44
CA LYS A 39 14.66 -11.50 -19.77
C LYS A 39 16.17 -11.39 -19.54
N SER A 40 16.94 -12.40 -19.94
CA SER A 40 18.38 -12.30 -19.83
C SER A 40 18.93 -11.33 -20.88
N ASP A 41 19.77 -10.41 -20.46
CA ASP A 41 20.53 -9.55 -21.38
C ASP A 41 21.63 -10.34 -22.13
N PHE A 42 21.83 -11.60 -21.81
CA PHE A 42 22.84 -12.50 -22.41
C PHE A 42 22.48 -12.99 -23.81
N THR A 43 21.33 -12.63 -24.37
CA THR A 43 20.96 -12.92 -25.76
C THR A 43 21.72 -12.08 -26.78
N LYS A 44 22.56 -11.14 -26.36
CA LYS A 44 23.55 -10.55 -27.26
C LYS A 44 24.57 -11.62 -27.57
N PRO A 45 24.72 -12.05 -28.84
CA PRO A 45 25.76 -13.00 -29.19
C PRO A 45 27.09 -12.39 -28.72
N ALA A 46 27.81 -13.14 -27.88
CA ALA A 46 29.14 -12.76 -27.51
C ALA A 46 29.93 -12.49 -28.81
N SER A 47 30.55 -11.32 -28.91
CA SER A 47 31.40 -11.00 -30.04
C SER A 47 32.38 -12.17 -30.28
N PRO A 48 32.60 -12.57 -31.53
CA PRO A 48 33.39 -13.77 -31.85
C PRO A 48 34.86 -13.74 -31.43
N ALA A 49 35.28 -12.72 -30.71
CA ALA A 49 36.66 -12.55 -30.21
C ALA A 49 36.71 -12.68 -28.68
N GLY A 50 36.56 -13.88 -28.17
CA GLY A 50 36.75 -14.17 -26.75
C GLY A 50 35.64 -15.08 -26.21
N GLY A 51 35.64 -16.34 -26.60
CA GLY A 51 34.70 -17.34 -26.13
C GLY A 51 34.81 -17.55 -24.62
N VAL A 52 33.94 -16.90 -23.87
CA VAL A 52 33.59 -17.37 -22.52
C VAL A 52 32.65 -18.54 -22.75
N ASP A 53 33.18 -19.74 -22.62
CA ASP A 53 32.39 -20.97 -22.60
C ASP A 53 31.46 -20.88 -21.39
N THR A 54 30.20 -20.47 -21.64
CA THR A 54 29.21 -20.40 -20.58
C THR A 54 29.00 -21.79 -20.06
N SER A 55 29.38 -22.03 -18.82
CA SER A 55 29.32 -23.34 -18.19
C SER A 55 27.90 -23.91 -18.31
N PHE A 56 27.76 -25.24 -18.34
CA PHE A 56 26.48 -25.91 -18.31
C PHE A 56 25.56 -25.40 -17.19
N LEU A 57 26.16 -25.07 -16.03
CA LEU A 57 25.41 -24.52 -14.89
C LEU A 57 24.82 -23.14 -15.20
N SER A 58 25.54 -22.27 -15.86
CA SER A 58 25.02 -20.95 -16.25
C SER A 58 23.88 -21.06 -17.23
N ARG A 59 24.01 -21.91 -18.26
CA ARG A 59 22.92 -22.16 -19.23
C ARG A 59 21.71 -22.81 -18.59
N SER A 60 21.92 -23.75 -17.69
CA SER A 60 20.82 -24.43 -16.97
C SER A 60 20.08 -23.47 -16.03
N SER A 61 20.82 -22.61 -15.32
CA SER A 61 20.23 -21.56 -14.45
C SER A 61 19.45 -20.54 -15.27
N GLU A 62 20.00 -20.09 -16.38
CA GLU A 62 19.35 -19.15 -17.28
C GLU A 62 18.04 -19.72 -17.83
N ARG A 63 18.07 -20.97 -18.30
CA ARG A 63 16.90 -21.68 -18.77
C ARG A 63 15.84 -21.80 -17.66
N PHE A 64 16.26 -22.16 -16.45
CA PHE A 64 15.37 -22.26 -15.30
C PHE A 64 14.62 -20.96 -14.99
N PHE A 65 15.31 -19.82 -15.02
CA PHE A 65 14.67 -18.52 -14.75
C PHE A 65 13.84 -18.01 -15.92
N ASN A 66 14.24 -18.29 -17.16
CA ASN A 66 13.49 -17.91 -18.36
C ASN A 66 12.16 -18.66 -18.53
N GLU A 67 12.14 -19.93 -18.13
CA GLU A 67 10.95 -20.78 -18.26
C GLU A 67 9.92 -20.53 -17.15
N ARG A 68 10.30 -19.90 -16.04
CA ARG A 68 9.43 -19.74 -14.86
C ARG A 68 8.99 -18.28 -14.69
N PRO A 69 7.69 -18.03 -14.71
CA PRO A 69 7.20 -16.70 -14.34
C PRO A 69 7.39 -16.46 -12.85
N PHE A 70 7.66 -15.24 -12.47
CA PHE A 70 7.67 -14.77 -11.09
C PHE A 70 6.75 -13.56 -10.95
N LEU A 71 6.40 -13.20 -9.73
CA LEU A 71 5.68 -11.97 -9.44
C LEU A 71 6.67 -10.85 -9.20
N ALA A 72 6.70 -9.87 -10.10
CA ALA A 72 7.40 -8.62 -9.88
C ALA A 72 6.58 -7.76 -8.92
N HIS A 73 7.24 -7.21 -7.90
CA HIS A 73 6.62 -6.36 -6.90
C HIS A 73 7.05 -4.90 -7.11
N THR A 74 6.07 -4.03 -7.20
CA THR A 74 6.28 -2.57 -7.23
C THR A 74 5.39 -1.92 -6.20
N CYS A 75 5.95 -1.07 -5.36
CA CYS A 75 5.21 -0.36 -4.32
C CYS A 75 5.08 1.12 -4.67
N PHE A 76 3.86 1.63 -4.58
CA PHE A 76 3.55 3.05 -4.71
C PHE A 76 2.99 3.59 -3.40
N ILE A 77 3.41 4.79 -3.03
CA ILE A 77 2.90 5.50 -1.86
C ILE A 77 2.31 6.83 -2.33
N MET A 78 1.05 7.05 -2.02
CA MET A 78 0.32 8.27 -2.34
C MET A 78 -0.09 8.95 -1.03
N LEU A 79 0.28 10.22 -0.89
CA LEU A 79 -0.10 11.05 0.24
C LEU A 79 -1.13 12.08 -0.23
N THR A 80 -2.26 12.13 0.44
CA THR A 80 -3.34 13.07 0.16
C THR A 80 -3.72 13.81 1.44
N LYS A 81 -3.90 15.11 1.37
CA LYS A 81 -4.41 15.94 2.47
C LYS A 81 -5.84 16.35 2.17
N LYS A 82 -6.74 16.05 3.10
CA LYS A 82 -8.12 16.55 3.06
C LYS A 82 -8.19 17.90 3.75
N PRO A 83 -9.05 18.83 3.30
CA PRO A 83 -9.29 20.07 3.98
C PRO A 83 -9.80 19.87 5.42
N ASP A 84 -9.34 20.68 6.34
CA ASP A 84 -9.74 20.61 7.74
C ASP A 84 -11.24 20.91 7.89
N GLY A 85 -11.91 20.17 8.76
CA GLY A 85 -13.31 20.40 9.12
C GLY A 85 -14.37 20.03 8.06
N ARG A 86 -13.95 19.57 6.88
CA ARG A 86 -14.88 19.18 5.84
C ARG A 86 -15.52 17.82 6.16
N LYS A 87 -16.81 17.84 6.47
CA LYS A 87 -17.62 16.61 6.54
C LYS A 87 -17.78 16.03 5.13
N THR A 88 -17.65 14.72 4.99
CA THR A 88 -18.04 14.01 3.77
C THR A 88 -19.49 14.34 3.44
N ALA A 89 -19.77 14.64 2.18
CA ALA A 89 -21.16 14.87 1.75
C ALA A 89 -21.94 13.56 1.91
N THR A 90 -22.85 13.54 2.83
CA THR A 90 -23.74 12.38 3.07
C THR A 90 -25.01 12.43 2.22
N SER A 91 -25.23 13.51 1.48
CA SER A 91 -26.43 13.75 0.67
C SER A 91 -26.06 14.46 -0.63
N LEU A 92 -26.72 14.08 -1.73
CA LEU A 92 -26.62 14.74 -3.03
C LEU A 92 -26.97 16.25 -2.93
N PHE A 93 -27.94 16.62 -2.08
CA PHE A 93 -28.32 18.00 -1.86
C PHE A 93 -27.26 18.86 -1.19
N SER A 94 -26.38 18.28 -0.37
CA SER A 94 -25.30 19.02 0.26
C SER A 94 -24.24 19.49 -0.75
N SER A 95 -24.18 18.87 -1.92
CA SER A 95 -23.28 19.24 -3.01
C SER A 95 -23.83 20.40 -3.85
N LEU A 96 -25.16 20.51 -4.00
CA LEU A 96 -25.82 21.57 -4.76
C LEU A 96 -25.72 22.95 -4.08
N LEU A 97 -25.60 22.99 -2.76
CA LEU A 97 -25.49 24.23 -1.99
C LEU A 97 -24.06 24.78 -1.89
N ARG A 98 -23.08 24.10 -2.47
CA ARG A 98 -21.69 24.54 -2.42
C ARG A 98 -21.39 25.58 -3.48
N LYS A 99 -20.82 26.70 -3.07
CA LYS A 99 -20.39 27.76 -3.98
C LYS A 99 -19.18 27.36 -4.85
N SER A 100 -18.38 26.39 -4.42
CA SER A 100 -17.22 25.90 -5.16
C SER A 100 -17.03 24.40 -4.94
N ILE A 101 -16.62 23.68 -5.99
CA ILE A 101 -16.25 22.27 -5.94
C ILE A 101 -14.90 22.12 -5.21
N VAL A 102 -13.98 23.07 -5.43
CA VAL A 102 -12.67 23.11 -4.79
C VAL A 102 -12.75 23.93 -3.51
N PRO A 103 -12.40 23.39 -2.35
CA PRO A 103 -12.34 24.16 -1.12
C PRO A 103 -11.30 25.29 -1.20
N GLU A 104 -11.65 26.49 -0.74
CA GLU A 104 -10.72 27.63 -0.72
C GLU A 104 -9.42 27.33 0.05
N GLU A 105 -9.52 26.50 1.09
CA GLU A 105 -8.36 26.07 1.89
C GLU A 105 -7.30 25.31 1.08
N THR A 106 -7.72 24.56 0.04
CA THR A 106 -6.78 23.82 -0.82
C THR A 106 -6.01 24.75 -1.76
N LEU A 107 -6.49 25.98 -1.94
CA LEU A 107 -5.85 26.99 -2.79
C LEU A 107 -4.85 27.87 -2.02
N LYS A 108 -4.74 27.70 -0.69
CA LYS A 108 -3.79 28.47 0.11
C LYS A 108 -2.37 27.94 -0.08
N PRO A 109 -1.43 28.74 -0.63
CA PRO A 109 -0.07 28.26 -0.91
C PRO A 109 0.65 27.75 0.34
N GLN A 110 0.41 28.38 1.50
CA GLN A 110 1.02 27.97 2.76
C GLN A 110 0.64 26.56 3.17
N LEU A 111 -0.65 26.19 3.09
CA LEU A 111 -1.11 24.83 3.43
C LEU A 111 -0.54 23.77 2.49
N LEU A 112 -0.36 24.13 1.22
CA LEU A 112 0.30 23.25 0.27
C LEU A 112 1.77 23.05 0.63
N GLN A 113 2.46 24.13 0.98
CA GLN A 113 3.86 24.06 1.36
C GLN A 113 4.06 23.24 2.64
N ASP A 114 3.26 23.48 3.67
CA ASP A 114 3.30 22.73 4.93
C ASP A 114 3.07 21.22 4.70
N PHE A 115 2.17 20.88 3.78
CA PHE A 115 1.94 19.50 3.40
C PHE A 115 3.12 18.89 2.62
N LEU A 116 3.71 19.65 1.70
CA LEU A 116 4.90 19.21 0.95
C LEU A 116 6.09 19.00 1.88
N ASP A 117 6.26 19.84 2.87
CA ASP A 117 7.32 19.72 3.87
C ASP A 117 7.11 18.47 4.74
N SER A 118 5.86 18.20 5.15
CA SER A 118 5.52 16.96 5.87
C SER A 118 5.77 15.71 5.03
N ALA A 119 5.42 15.74 3.74
CA ALA A 119 5.70 14.66 2.80
C ALA A 119 7.21 14.47 2.57
N GLY A 120 7.97 15.57 2.55
CA GLY A 120 9.43 15.54 2.49
C GLY A 120 10.06 14.89 3.73
N GLN A 121 9.56 15.21 4.91
CA GLN A 121 10.00 14.60 6.17
C GLN A 121 9.63 13.12 6.24
N PHE A 122 8.42 12.74 5.83
CA PHE A 122 8.00 11.35 5.71
C PHE A 122 8.97 10.54 4.84
N LYS A 123 9.26 11.07 3.63
CA LYS A 123 10.22 10.46 2.71
C LYS A 123 11.60 10.28 3.37
N ARG A 124 12.12 11.34 3.98
CA ARG A 124 13.45 11.35 4.59
C ARG A 124 13.59 10.31 5.69
N ILE A 125 12.62 10.20 6.59
CA ILE A 125 12.67 9.21 7.68
C ILE A 125 12.73 7.78 7.14
N LEU A 126 11.97 7.48 6.09
CA LEU A 126 12.00 6.16 5.48
C LEU A 126 13.33 5.89 4.76
N GLU A 127 13.90 6.86 4.08
CA GLU A 127 15.19 6.71 3.39
C GLU A 127 16.36 6.65 4.40
N ASP A 128 16.31 7.42 5.48
CA ASP A 128 17.33 7.42 6.55
C ASP A 128 17.38 6.07 7.29
N SER A 129 16.30 5.27 7.23
CA SER A 129 16.31 3.89 7.75
C SER A 129 17.27 2.97 6.98
N GLY A 130 17.65 3.34 5.76
CA GLY A 130 18.56 2.57 4.91
C GLY A 130 17.92 1.38 4.18
N PHE A 131 16.63 1.07 4.45
CA PHE A 131 15.96 -0.11 3.87
C PHE A 131 15.21 0.17 2.57
N VAL A 132 14.82 1.41 2.33
CA VAL A 132 14.03 1.81 1.16
C VAL A 132 14.55 3.08 0.53
N LYS A 133 14.36 3.19 -0.79
CA LYS A 133 14.61 4.41 -1.56
C LYS A 133 13.30 4.82 -2.22
N LEU A 134 12.87 6.04 -1.98
CA LEU A 134 11.63 6.59 -2.52
C LEU A 134 11.91 7.56 -3.66
N THR A 135 11.38 7.26 -4.83
CA THR A 135 11.47 8.14 -5.99
C THR A 135 10.14 8.87 -6.18
N ARG A 136 10.18 10.21 -6.16
CA ARG A 136 8.98 11.01 -6.44
C ARG A 136 8.62 10.87 -7.90
N LEU A 137 7.41 10.40 -8.17
CA LEU A 137 6.85 10.38 -9.52
C LEU A 137 6.48 11.81 -9.96
N ARG A 138 6.83 12.13 -11.17
CA ARG A 138 6.47 13.38 -11.83
C ARG A 138 5.43 13.09 -12.91
N GLU A 139 4.81 14.11 -13.45
CA GLU A 139 3.80 14.00 -14.51
C GLU A 139 4.26 13.11 -15.69
N LYS A 140 5.53 13.19 -16.04
CA LYS A 140 6.13 12.37 -17.12
C LYS A 140 6.11 10.85 -16.86
N GLU A 141 6.13 10.43 -15.59
CA GLU A 141 6.04 9.03 -15.23
C GLU A 141 4.58 8.55 -15.08
N LEU A 142 3.65 9.49 -14.90
CA LEU A 142 2.22 9.18 -14.79
C LEU A 142 1.59 8.98 -16.18
N GLN A 143 2.01 9.78 -17.15
CA GLN A 143 1.50 9.74 -18.51
C GLN A 143 2.40 8.88 -19.41
N SER A 144 1.79 8.22 -20.39
CA SER A 144 2.52 7.44 -21.37
C SER A 144 3.29 8.32 -22.35
N GLN A 145 4.45 7.84 -22.72
CA GLN A 145 5.33 8.42 -23.72
C GLN A 145 5.51 7.43 -24.89
N THR A 146 6.03 7.90 -26.03
CA THR A 146 6.14 7.13 -27.28
C THR A 146 6.75 5.71 -27.15
N ARG A 147 7.53 5.46 -26.10
CA ARG A 147 8.20 4.16 -25.89
C ARG A 147 8.04 3.60 -24.47
N LYS A 148 7.28 4.25 -23.61
CA LYS A 148 7.12 3.84 -22.23
C LYS A 148 5.69 4.10 -21.76
N MET A 149 5.03 3.06 -21.32
CA MET A 149 3.69 3.15 -20.73
C MET A 149 3.78 3.91 -19.39
N GLY A 150 2.91 4.89 -19.20
CA GLY A 150 2.77 5.62 -17.95
C GLY A 150 2.07 4.81 -16.88
N LEU A 151 2.18 5.24 -15.63
CA LEU A 151 1.58 4.53 -14.50
C LEU A 151 0.06 4.40 -14.64
N ILE A 152 -0.62 5.44 -15.14
CA ILE A 152 -2.09 5.43 -15.32
C ILE A 152 -2.51 4.34 -16.29
N GLU A 153 -1.81 4.21 -17.41
CA GLU A 153 -2.11 3.17 -18.39
C GLU A 153 -1.72 1.79 -17.89
N GLN A 154 -0.58 1.64 -17.20
CA GLN A 154 -0.22 0.38 -16.56
C GLN A 154 -1.31 -0.09 -15.60
N TYR A 155 -1.93 0.84 -14.87
CA TYR A 155 -3.05 0.55 -13.97
C TYR A 155 -4.26 0.00 -14.74
N CYS A 156 -4.57 0.58 -15.89
CA CYS A 156 -5.69 0.13 -16.73
C CYS A 156 -5.43 -1.24 -17.37
N TYR A 157 -4.20 -1.53 -17.76
CA TYR A 157 -3.86 -2.78 -18.45
C TYR A 157 -3.41 -3.92 -17.54
N LEU A 158 -3.04 -3.63 -16.30
CA LEU A 158 -2.48 -4.60 -15.35
C LEU A 158 -1.34 -5.43 -15.95
N SER A 159 -0.48 -4.78 -16.73
CA SER A 159 0.62 -5.40 -17.46
C SER A 159 1.88 -4.55 -17.37
N GLU A 160 3.04 -5.19 -17.21
CA GLU A 160 4.34 -4.53 -17.33
C GLU A 160 4.80 -4.41 -18.79
N ASN A 161 4.22 -5.19 -19.70
CA ASN A 161 4.68 -5.27 -21.09
C ASN A 161 4.01 -4.20 -21.95
N ASN A 162 4.85 -3.38 -22.59
CA ASN A 162 4.46 -2.32 -23.51
C ASN A 162 4.00 -2.83 -24.89
N ASP A 163 3.74 -4.12 -25.05
CA ASP A 163 3.61 -4.72 -26.38
C ASP A 163 2.24 -4.50 -27.05
N SER A 164 1.25 -3.95 -26.36
CA SER A 164 -0.01 -3.56 -26.97
C SER A 164 -0.55 -2.25 -26.40
N PHE A 165 -0.52 -1.21 -27.22
CA PHE A 165 -1.22 0.07 -26.94
C PHE A 165 -2.73 0.02 -27.22
N LEU A 166 -3.30 -1.17 -27.36
CA LEU A 166 -4.74 -1.32 -27.57
C LEU A 166 -5.43 -1.20 -26.21
N MET A 167 -6.32 -0.21 -26.11
CA MET A 167 -7.20 -0.09 -24.95
C MET A 167 -8.05 -1.36 -24.88
N SER A 168 -7.92 -2.06 -23.76
CA SER A 168 -8.80 -3.20 -23.49
C SER A 168 -10.16 -2.68 -23.04
N ASP A 169 -11.21 -3.22 -23.62
CA ASP A 169 -12.57 -2.91 -23.19
C ASP A 169 -12.80 -3.37 -21.75
N MET A 170 -13.55 -2.59 -21.00
CA MET A 170 -14.04 -2.96 -19.68
C MET A 170 -15.50 -3.39 -19.80
N THR A 171 -15.80 -4.60 -19.39
CA THR A 171 -17.17 -5.13 -19.38
C THR A 171 -17.58 -5.53 -17.99
N PHE A 172 -18.88 -5.44 -17.68
CA PHE A 172 -19.44 -5.69 -16.35
C PHE A 172 -20.60 -6.70 -16.39
N ASP A 173 -20.88 -7.31 -17.53
CA ASP A 173 -22.08 -8.16 -17.72
C ASP A 173 -22.03 -9.46 -16.89
N ASP A 174 -20.82 -10.03 -16.72
CA ASP A 174 -20.60 -11.23 -15.92
C ASP A 174 -19.36 -11.05 -15.01
N GLY A 175 -19.41 -9.98 -14.21
CA GLY A 175 -18.28 -9.54 -13.41
C GLY A 175 -17.41 -8.49 -14.11
N LEU A 176 -16.36 -8.04 -13.44
CA LEU A 176 -15.44 -7.06 -14.01
C LEU A 176 -14.41 -7.76 -14.89
N HIS A 177 -14.43 -7.46 -16.16
CA HIS A 177 -13.41 -7.89 -17.11
C HIS A 177 -12.65 -6.70 -17.68
N VAL A 178 -11.34 -6.84 -17.84
CA VAL A 178 -10.46 -5.88 -18.51
C VAL A 178 -9.76 -6.63 -19.65
N GLY A 179 -10.26 -6.49 -20.85
CA GLY A 179 -9.86 -7.31 -21.99
C GLY A 179 -10.18 -8.79 -21.75
N ASP A 180 -9.17 -9.63 -21.77
CA ASP A 180 -9.24 -11.07 -21.53
C ASP A 180 -9.12 -11.46 -20.04
N LYS A 181 -9.00 -10.48 -19.15
CA LYS A 181 -8.75 -10.71 -17.73
C LYS A 181 -10.02 -10.54 -16.91
N HIS A 182 -10.35 -11.56 -16.14
CA HIS A 182 -11.37 -11.49 -15.10
C HIS A 182 -10.80 -10.86 -13.83
N CYS A 183 -11.43 -9.79 -13.34
CA CYS A 183 -11.00 -9.05 -12.17
C CYS A 183 -11.95 -9.29 -11.01
N GLN A 184 -11.42 -9.67 -9.86
CA GLN A 184 -12.16 -9.83 -8.62
C GLN A 184 -11.69 -8.80 -7.59
N LEU A 185 -12.63 -8.20 -6.88
CA LEU A 185 -12.38 -7.21 -5.83
C LEU A 185 -12.68 -7.84 -4.46
N TYR A 186 -11.71 -7.77 -3.57
CA TYR A 186 -11.84 -8.22 -2.20
C TYR A 186 -11.57 -7.07 -1.25
N THR A 187 -12.32 -7.01 -0.16
CA THR A 187 -12.09 -6.05 0.93
C THR A 187 -11.93 -6.80 2.23
N LEU A 188 -10.96 -6.40 3.04
CA LEU A 188 -10.85 -6.80 4.43
C LEU A 188 -11.74 -5.85 5.22
N GLY A 189 -12.93 -6.29 5.55
CA GLY A 189 -13.97 -5.45 6.16
C GLY A 189 -14.09 -5.60 7.66
N ASP A 190 -13.61 -6.71 8.21
CA ASP A 190 -13.71 -7.02 9.63
C ASP A 190 -12.31 -7.26 10.24
N SER A 191 -12.17 -6.92 11.51
CA SER A 191 -10.95 -7.20 12.27
C SER A 191 -10.68 -8.70 12.43
N VAL A 192 -11.70 -9.54 12.32
CA VAL A 192 -11.57 -11.01 12.33
C VAL A 192 -10.84 -11.54 11.10
N ASP A 193 -10.89 -10.81 9.98
CA ASP A 193 -10.18 -11.17 8.74
C ASP A 193 -8.67 -10.88 8.84
N LEU A 194 -8.24 -10.14 9.85
CA LEU A 194 -6.84 -9.79 10.07
C LEU A 194 -6.16 -10.78 11.03
N PRO A 195 -4.82 -10.92 10.95
CA PRO A 195 -4.07 -11.67 11.95
C PRO A 195 -4.30 -11.09 13.35
N ALA A 196 -4.41 -11.95 14.34
CA ALA A 196 -4.62 -11.55 15.73
C ALA A 196 -3.50 -10.66 16.30
N LEU A 197 -2.30 -10.81 15.76
CA LEU A 197 -1.12 -10.00 16.09
C LEU A 197 -0.58 -9.38 14.81
N CYS A 198 -0.39 -8.07 14.82
CA CYS A 198 0.31 -7.33 13.79
C CYS A 198 1.62 -6.82 14.36
N GLY A 199 2.73 -7.18 13.74
CA GLY A 199 4.06 -6.75 14.14
C GLY A 199 5.00 -6.63 12.95
N SER A 200 6.26 -6.31 13.23
CA SER A 200 7.30 -6.22 12.22
C SER A 200 7.53 -7.53 11.48
N ARG A 201 7.40 -8.63 12.19
CA ARG A 201 7.53 -9.98 11.65
C ARG A 201 6.68 -10.95 12.45
N ILE A 202 5.73 -11.59 11.79
CA ILE A 202 4.91 -12.66 12.37
C ILE A 202 5.11 -13.92 11.54
N ASN A 203 5.62 -14.97 12.18
CA ASN A 203 5.62 -16.30 11.58
C ASN A 203 4.21 -16.87 11.76
N TYR A 204 3.48 -16.95 10.66
CA TYR A 204 2.12 -17.48 10.67
C TYR A 204 2.20 -18.97 10.38
N ASP A 205 1.97 -19.83 11.38
CA ASP A 205 2.13 -21.29 11.28
C ASP A 205 1.28 -21.90 10.15
N LYS A 206 0.14 -21.29 9.86
CA LYS A 206 -0.74 -21.74 8.78
C LYS A 206 -0.12 -21.58 7.38
N TYR A 207 0.75 -20.58 7.20
CA TYR A 207 1.33 -20.23 5.89
C TYR A 207 2.85 -20.35 5.85
N SER A 208 3.49 -20.54 6.99
CA SER A 208 4.93 -20.72 7.10
C SER A 208 5.25 -22.19 7.21
N THR A 209 6.21 -22.65 6.44
CA THR A 209 6.84 -23.95 6.65
C THR A 209 8.20 -23.77 7.31
N ASP A 210 8.77 -24.81 7.88
CA ASP A 210 10.14 -24.75 8.45
C ASP A 210 11.18 -24.31 7.43
N LYS A 211 10.88 -24.47 6.13
CA LYS A 211 11.76 -24.10 5.03
C LYS A 211 11.47 -22.72 4.43
N THR A 212 10.23 -22.24 4.55
CA THR A 212 9.77 -20.97 3.99
C THR A 212 9.02 -20.17 5.04
N LYS A 213 9.76 -19.54 5.93
CA LYS A 213 9.18 -18.57 6.86
C LYS A 213 9.06 -17.23 6.17
N PHE A 214 7.86 -16.69 6.13
CA PHE A 214 7.64 -15.33 5.67
C PHE A 214 6.94 -14.51 6.75
N SER A 215 7.21 -13.23 6.73
CA SER A 215 6.65 -12.30 7.68
C SER A 215 5.40 -11.67 7.08
N ILE A 216 4.33 -11.63 7.85
CA ILE A 216 3.18 -10.79 7.57
C ILE A 216 3.25 -9.66 8.57
N GLY A 217 3.52 -8.47 8.11
CA GLY A 217 3.61 -7.32 8.96
C GLY A 217 3.20 -6.06 8.22
N PHE A 218 3.34 -4.93 8.86
CA PHE A 218 2.97 -3.65 8.30
C PHE A 218 3.73 -3.32 7.01
N ALA A 219 5.00 -3.71 6.95
CA ALA A 219 5.86 -3.53 5.77
C ALA A 219 5.70 -4.66 4.73
N SER A 220 5.23 -5.83 5.14
CA SER A 220 5.01 -7.00 4.29
C SER A 220 3.53 -7.20 4.08
N THR A 221 3.10 -7.27 2.83
CA THR A 221 1.68 -7.36 2.49
C THR A 221 1.18 -8.79 2.51
N LEU A 222 -0.08 -8.98 2.90
CA LEU A 222 -0.78 -10.27 2.76
C LEU A 222 -0.77 -10.76 1.31
N GLY A 223 -0.71 -9.83 0.35
CA GLY A 223 -0.67 -10.13 -1.07
C GLY A 223 0.50 -10.98 -1.52
N GLN A 224 1.62 -11.01 -0.78
CA GLN A 224 2.77 -11.86 -1.12
C GLN A 224 2.43 -13.36 -1.18
N LEU A 225 1.33 -13.77 -0.57
CA LEU A 225 0.87 -15.16 -0.54
C LEU A 225 0.11 -15.59 -1.80
N LEU A 226 -0.32 -14.63 -2.61
CA LEU A 226 -1.10 -14.91 -3.80
C LEU A 226 -0.18 -15.16 -4.99
N SER A 227 -0.48 -16.20 -5.77
CA SER A 227 0.30 -16.59 -6.96
C SER A 227 -0.23 -15.98 -8.26
N CYS A 228 -1.22 -15.10 -8.20
CA CYS A 228 -1.83 -14.44 -9.35
C CYS A 228 -1.43 -12.97 -9.43
N ASN A 229 -1.71 -12.34 -10.58
CA ASN A 229 -1.62 -10.88 -10.68
C ASN A 229 -2.62 -10.24 -9.73
N HIS A 230 -2.16 -9.31 -8.92
CA HIS A 230 -3.04 -8.59 -8.01
C HIS A 230 -2.44 -7.25 -7.59
N ILE A 231 -3.31 -6.38 -7.11
CA ILE A 231 -2.97 -5.10 -6.51
C ILE A 231 -3.51 -5.11 -5.09
N TYR A 232 -2.62 -4.93 -4.12
CA TYR A 232 -3.00 -4.80 -2.72
C TYR A 232 -2.99 -3.33 -2.31
N ASN A 233 -4.15 -2.85 -1.85
CA ASN A 233 -4.34 -1.47 -1.43
C ASN A 233 -4.46 -1.39 0.08
N GLN A 234 -3.72 -0.48 0.69
CA GLN A 234 -3.76 -0.20 2.11
C GLN A 234 -3.94 1.30 2.33
N TYR A 235 -4.99 1.67 3.06
CA TYR A 235 -5.30 3.06 3.37
C TYR A 235 -5.16 3.32 4.86
N LEU A 236 -4.37 4.34 5.20
CA LEU A 236 -4.26 4.85 6.57
C LEU A 236 -4.84 6.26 6.60
N PHE A 237 -5.88 6.43 7.40
CA PHE A 237 -6.54 7.70 7.63
C PHE A 237 -5.99 8.33 8.90
N ILE A 238 -5.33 9.49 8.78
CA ILE A 238 -4.79 10.22 9.92
C ILE A 238 -5.87 11.13 10.47
N GLU A 239 -6.47 10.75 11.56
CA GLU A 239 -7.52 11.50 12.22
C GLU A 239 -6.95 12.61 13.12
N ASP A 240 -7.85 13.47 13.63
CA ASP A 240 -7.51 14.44 14.67
C ASP A 240 -7.47 13.73 16.03
N ALA A 241 -6.25 13.46 16.54
CA ALA A 241 -6.04 12.73 17.77
C ALA A 241 -6.82 13.32 18.94
N GLN A 242 -6.87 14.64 19.09
CA GLN A 242 -7.62 15.29 20.18
C GLN A 242 -9.11 14.99 20.11
N LYS A 243 -9.72 15.05 18.91
CA LYS A 243 -11.14 14.73 18.73
C LYS A 243 -11.40 13.25 18.97
N THR A 244 -10.46 12.38 18.58
CA THR A 244 -10.60 10.94 18.80
C THR A 244 -10.52 10.61 20.29
N ILE A 245 -9.57 11.19 21.02
CA ILE A 245 -9.46 11.05 22.48
C ILE A 245 -10.73 11.52 23.16
N GLN A 246 -11.24 12.71 22.84
CA GLN A 246 -12.49 13.22 23.41
C GLN A 246 -13.69 12.30 23.16
N LYS A 247 -13.79 11.72 21.96
CA LYS A 247 -14.84 10.73 21.65
C LYS A 247 -14.69 9.46 22.49
N LEU A 248 -13.45 8.97 22.66
CA LEU A 248 -13.17 7.78 23.46
C LEU A 248 -13.43 8.02 24.94
N GLU A 249 -13.06 9.18 25.48
CA GLU A 249 -13.41 9.57 26.85
C GLU A 249 -14.92 9.64 27.06
N SER A 250 -15.64 10.26 26.14
CA SER A 250 -17.12 10.30 26.20
C SER A 250 -17.72 8.90 26.11
N LYS A 251 -17.14 8.02 25.28
CA LYS A 251 -17.56 6.60 25.19
C LYS A 251 -17.26 5.87 26.49
N ARG A 252 -16.09 6.07 27.08
CA ARG A 252 -15.69 5.49 28.38
C ARG A 252 -16.69 5.87 29.48
N LEU A 253 -17.01 7.15 29.61
CA LEU A 253 -17.98 7.63 30.61
C LEU A 253 -19.37 6.98 30.43
N ARG A 254 -19.82 6.86 29.17
CA ARG A 254 -21.08 6.19 28.86
C ARG A 254 -21.02 4.70 29.22
N LEU A 255 -19.95 4.01 28.87
CA LEU A 255 -19.76 2.60 29.21
C LEU A 255 -19.62 2.39 30.73
N GLN A 256 -19.05 3.34 31.46
CA GLN A 256 -18.99 3.31 32.91
C GLN A 256 -20.39 3.34 33.53
N SER A 257 -21.29 4.17 33.05
CA SER A 257 -22.67 4.21 33.49
C SER A 257 -23.42 2.91 33.16
N LEU A 258 -23.08 2.26 32.05
CA LEU A 258 -23.74 1.03 31.60
C LEU A 258 -23.09 -0.25 32.11
N SER A 259 -21.91 -0.17 32.72
CA SER A 259 -21.13 -1.34 33.19
C SER A 259 -21.83 -2.14 34.28
N ALA A 260 -22.72 -1.50 35.05
CA ALA A 260 -23.54 -2.17 36.07
C ALA A 260 -24.63 -3.10 35.45
N TYR A 261 -24.96 -2.91 34.18
CA TYR A 261 -26.04 -3.63 33.52
C TYR A 261 -25.58 -4.79 32.63
N SER A 262 -24.30 -4.79 32.19
CA SER A 262 -23.78 -5.84 31.31
C SER A 262 -22.28 -6.02 31.50
N ARG A 263 -21.87 -7.30 31.56
CA ARG A 263 -20.45 -7.69 31.56
C ARG A 263 -19.69 -7.23 30.30
N GLU A 264 -20.37 -7.23 29.16
CA GLU A 264 -19.78 -6.76 27.89
C GLU A 264 -19.43 -5.27 27.94
N ASN A 265 -20.30 -4.44 28.54
CA ASN A 265 -20.04 -3.02 28.74
C ASN A 265 -18.85 -2.79 29.69
N MET A 266 -18.67 -3.64 30.67
CA MET A 266 -17.53 -3.59 31.56
C MET A 266 -16.23 -3.90 30.81
N ILE A 267 -16.19 -4.96 30.02
CA ILE A 267 -15.03 -5.34 29.19
C ILE A 267 -14.70 -4.23 28.19
N ALA A 268 -15.71 -3.70 27.51
CA ALA A 268 -15.53 -2.61 26.53
C ALA A 268 -15.03 -1.32 27.18
N ARG A 269 -15.46 -1.02 28.42
CA ARG A 269 -14.94 0.10 29.23
C ARG A 269 -13.47 -0.09 29.54
N ASP A 270 -13.10 -1.28 30.02
CA ASP A 270 -11.72 -1.59 30.43
C ASP A 270 -10.78 -1.53 29.23
N ALA A 271 -11.16 -2.14 28.11
CA ALA A 271 -10.40 -2.03 26.86
C ALA A 271 -10.25 -0.57 26.36
N THR A 272 -11.31 0.26 26.53
CA THR A 272 -11.25 1.68 26.17
C THR A 272 -10.34 2.46 27.11
N ASN A 273 -10.32 2.09 28.40
CA ASN A 273 -9.45 2.71 29.39
C ASN A 273 -7.98 2.35 29.16
N ASP A 274 -7.70 1.09 28.86
CA ASP A 274 -6.35 0.62 28.54
C ASP A 274 -5.79 1.38 27.32
N PHE A 275 -6.58 1.51 26.26
CA PHE A 275 -6.19 2.27 25.07
C PHE A 275 -5.95 3.78 25.33
N LEU A 276 -6.67 4.39 26.29
CA LEU A 276 -6.47 5.79 26.64
C LEU A 276 -5.23 6.02 27.54
N ASN A 277 -4.75 4.97 28.20
CA ASN A 277 -3.58 5.03 29.10
C ASN A 277 -2.25 4.72 28.38
N GLU A 278 -2.28 4.12 27.18
CA GLU A 278 -1.13 3.92 26.28
C GLU A 278 -0.80 5.19 25.48
#